data_fd8d5dbda2f885a1b79731067a2ca11f
#
_entry.id   fd8d5dbda2f885a1b79731067a2ca11f
#
_cell.length_a   1.000
_cell.length_b   1.000
_cell.length_c   1.000
_cell.angle_alpha   90.00
_cell.angle_beta   90.00
_cell.angle_gamma   90.00
#
_symmetry.space_group_name_H-M   'P 1'
#
loop_
_entity.id
_entity.type
_entity.pdbx_description
1 polymer ?
#
loop_
_entity_poly.entity_id
_entity_poly.type
_entity_poly.pdbx_seq_one_letter_code
_entity_poly.pdbx_strand_id
1 'polypeptide(L)'
;EKLLFGNTWPSQAHHVTAIDCYTGERVIIAHDSGIPIATACAASSSVPGVNGPVWIDDHYCMDGGISTSSTHSDLVAGAKRVIVFSLMSQAPKSGAFGFAMRIDPDSIHAEVRYLESQGSKVMLICANPADGTNFMDPAQMALALELGAARATEDAAALAAFWND
;
A
#
# COMPACT_ATOMS: atom_id res chain seq x y z
N GLU A 1 11.17 -0.21 15.57
CA GLU A 1 12.50 0.37 15.25
C GLU A 1 13.47 -0.65 14.66
N LYS A 2 13.50 -1.90 15.12
CA LYS A 2 14.43 -2.92 14.58
C LYS A 2 14.06 -3.42 13.16
N LEU A 3 12.82 -3.24 12.71
CA LEU A 3 12.35 -3.67 11.38
C LEU A 3 12.56 -2.59 10.30
N LEU A 4 12.70 -1.35 10.68
CA LEU A 4 12.89 -0.22 9.78
C LEU A 4 14.33 0.27 9.95
N PHE A 5 15.26 -0.22 9.25
CA PHE A 5 16.70 0.17 9.13
C PHE A 5 17.10 1.54 9.76
N GLY A 6 16.59 1.87 10.95
CA GLY A 6 16.67 3.17 11.62
C GLY A 6 15.48 4.09 11.29
N ASN A 7 15.54 5.31 11.83
CA ASN A 7 14.49 6.35 11.68
C ASN A 7 14.71 7.27 10.45
N THR A 8 15.53 6.83 9.49
CA THR A 8 15.91 7.66 8.34
C THR A 8 15.03 7.32 7.14
N TRP A 9 14.44 8.33 6.53
CA TRP A 9 13.69 8.19 5.29
C TRP A 9 14.58 7.64 4.17
N PRO A 10 14.13 6.66 3.38
CA PRO A 10 14.96 6.00 2.36
C PRO A 10 15.29 6.93 1.18
N SER A 11 14.43 7.89 0.88
CA SER A 11 14.67 8.92 -0.13
C SER A 11 13.75 10.13 0.09
N GLN A 12 14.09 11.26 -0.55
CA GLN A 12 13.23 12.46 -0.55
C GLN A 12 11.91 12.27 -1.32
N ALA A 13 11.89 11.34 -2.27
CA ALA A 13 10.70 11.04 -3.06
C ALA A 13 9.75 10.03 -2.37
N HIS A 14 10.12 9.55 -1.18
CA HIS A 14 9.31 8.57 -0.46
C HIS A 14 8.16 9.26 0.28
N HIS A 15 6.95 8.79 0.04
CA HIS A 15 5.73 9.26 0.70
C HIS A 15 5.04 8.09 1.40
N VAL A 16 4.45 8.38 2.53
CA VAL A 16 3.59 7.45 3.29
C VAL A 16 2.22 8.09 3.40
N THR A 17 1.16 7.32 3.22
CA THR A 17 -0.22 7.81 3.28
C THR A 17 -0.94 7.24 4.49
N ALA A 18 -1.74 8.07 5.12
CA ALA A 18 -2.65 7.69 6.19
C ALA A 18 -4.00 8.40 5.97
N ILE A 19 -5.01 8.07 6.74
CA ILE A 19 -6.33 8.71 6.70
C ILE A 19 -6.60 9.36 8.06
N ASP A 20 -7.01 10.61 8.05
CA ASP A 20 -7.48 11.30 9.26
C ASP A 20 -8.79 10.67 9.75
N CYS A 21 -8.83 10.26 11.01
CA CYS A 21 -9.97 9.55 11.60
C CYS A 21 -11.25 10.40 11.70
N TYR A 22 -11.11 11.72 11.74
CA TYR A 22 -12.24 12.63 11.94
C TYR A 22 -12.81 13.14 10.63
N THR A 23 -11.93 13.43 9.65
CA THR A 23 -12.34 14.01 8.37
C THR A 23 -12.48 12.97 7.26
N GLY A 24 -11.78 11.82 7.37
CA GLY A 24 -11.66 10.85 6.31
C GLY A 24 -10.73 11.31 5.17
N GLU A 25 -10.07 12.44 5.34
CA GLU A 25 -9.13 12.96 4.35
C GLU A 25 -7.78 12.25 4.40
N ARG A 26 -7.11 12.20 3.26
CA ARG A 26 -5.77 11.62 3.15
C ARG A 26 -4.72 12.55 3.73
N VAL A 27 -3.89 12.02 4.61
CA VAL A 27 -2.69 12.65 5.14
C VAL A 27 -1.47 12.08 4.41
N ILE A 28 -0.67 12.95 3.80
CA ILE A 28 0.57 12.57 3.11
C ILE A 28 1.73 12.95 4.01
N ILE A 29 2.55 11.95 4.37
CA ILE A 29 3.71 12.13 5.24
C ILE A 29 4.96 11.88 4.39
N ALA A 30 5.85 12.85 4.32
CA ALA A 30 7.05 12.82 3.51
C ALA A 30 8.30 13.06 4.37
N HIS A 31 9.47 12.94 3.75
CA HIS A 31 10.75 13.06 4.43
C HIS A 31 10.97 14.44 5.08
N ASP A 32 10.37 15.48 4.52
CA ASP A 32 10.44 16.88 4.99
C ASP A 32 9.37 17.26 6.01
N SER A 33 8.47 16.33 6.35
CA SER A 33 7.43 16.53 7.37
C SER A 33 7.97 16.67 8.80
N GLY A 34 9.23 16.29 9.04
CA GLY A 34 9.78 16.20 10.39
C GLY A 34 9.33 14.95 11.18
N ILE A 35 8.44 14.16 10.62
CA ILE A 35 7.91 12.92 11.24
C ILE A 35 8.89 11.76 10.98
N PRO A 36 9.31 11.01 12.01
CA PRO A 36 10.11 9.81 11.83
C PRO A 36 9.39 8.78 10.95
N ILE A 37 10.11 8.13 10.02
CA ILE A 37 9.50 7.12 9.13
C ILE A 37 8.81 6.00 9.90
N ALA A 38 9.33 5.59 11.05
CA ALA A 38 8.69 4.57 11.89
C ALA A 38 7.30 5.01 12.35
N THR A 39 7.13 6.28 12.71
CA THR A 39 5.84 6.86 13.10
C THR A 39 4.90 6.96 11.90
N ALA A 40 5.40 7.39 10.74
CA ALA A 40 4.63 7.43 9.49
C ALA A 40 4.12 6.04 9.08
N CYS A 41 4.99 5.02 9.12
CA CYS A 41 4.61 3.64 8.84
C CYS A 41 3.60 3.08 9.86
N ALA A 42 3.76 3.43 11.15
CA ALA A 42 2.80 3.03 12.18
C ALA A 42 1.41 3.64 11.91
N ALA A 43 1.34 4.91 11.53
CA ALA A 43 0.08 5.56 11.15
C ALA A 43 -0.55 4.90 9.93
N SER A 44 0.25 4.68 8.87
CA SER A 44 -0.18 4.05 7.61
C SER A 44 -0.65 2.59 7.76
N SER A 45 -0.30 1.93 8.85
CA SER A 45 -0.65 0.53 9.14
C SER A 45 -1.57 0.40 10.36
N SER A 46 -2.19 1.49 10.79
CA SER A 46 -3.11 1.51 11.94
C SER A 46 -4.52 1.07 11.53
N VAL A 47 -4.67 -0.23 11.27
CA VAL A 47 -5.95 -0.84 10.86
C VAL A 47 -6.98 -0.71 11.99
N PRO A 48 -8.15 -0.09 11.74
CA PRO A 48 -9.21 0.04 12.75
C PRO A 48 -9.66 -1.30 13.30
N GLY A 49 -9.78 -1.37 14.62
CA GLY A 49 -10.14 -2.61 15.33
C GLY A 49 -9.00 -3.58 15.59
N VAL A 50 -7.81 -3.32 15.02
CA VAL A 50 -6.58 -4.11 15.23
C VAL A 50 -5.55 -3.28 15.96
N ASN A 51 -5.23 -2.11 15.44
CA ASN A 51 -4.30 -1.16 16.04
C ASN A 51 -5.03 0.14 16.41
N GLY A 52 -4.52 0.84 17.41
CA GLY A 52 -4.97 2.20 17.72
C GLY A 52 -4.43 3.18 16.67
N PRO A 53 -5.16 4.28 16.42
CA PRO A 53 -4.69 5.34 15.52
C PRO A 53 -3.48 6.07 16.10
N VAL A 54 -2.72 6.73 15.22
CA VAL A 54 -1.46 7.41 15.54
C VAL A 54 -1.59 8.91 15.30
N TRP A 55 -1.09 9.73 16.21
CA TRP A 55 -0.98 11.17 16.02
C TRP A 55 0.15 11.50 15.04
N ILE A 56 -0.21 12.28 14.01
CA ILE A 56 0.69 12.89 13.04
C ILE A 56 0.37 14.38 13.03
N ASP A 57 1.23 15.20 13.59
CA ASP A 57 1.00 16.62 13.82
C ASP A 57 -0.35 16.86 14.54
N ASP A 58 -1.34 17.46 13.88
CA ASP A 58 -2.68 17.72 14.37
C ASP A 58 -3.73 16.68 13.90
N HIS A 59 -3.31 15.63 13.19
CA HIS A 59 -4.15 14.57 12.66
C HIS A 59 -4.12 13.31 13.51
N TYR A 60 -5.27 12.70 13.73
CA TYR A 60 -5.39 11.39 14.36
C TYR A 60 -5.59 10.34 13.28
N CYS A 61 -4.50 9.69 12.88
CA CYS A 61 -4.40 8.93 11.64
C CYS A 61 -4.64 7.44 11.81
N MET A 62 -5.30 6.86 10.84
CA MET A 62 -5.49 5.42 10.66
C MET A 62 -4.93 4.95 9.30
N ASP A 63 -4.98 3.65 9.05
CA ASP A 63 -4.43 2.98 7.87
C ASP A 63 -4.86 3.65 6.56
N GLY A 64 -3.88 3.92 5.69
CA GLY A 64 -4.12 4.54 4.39
C GLY A 64 -4.93 3.67 3.43
N GLY A 65 -4.79 2.36 3.52
CA GLY A 65 -5.44 1.41 2.62
C GLY A 65 -6.93 1.21 2.87
N ILE A 66 -7.51 1.83 3.90
CA ILE A 66 -8.96 1.75 4.18
C ILE A 66 -9.79 2.82 3.46
N SER A 67 -9.16 3.65 2.66
CA SER A 67 -9.85 4.66 1.84
C SER A 67 -10.43 4.06 0.55
N THR A 68 -11.02 4.89 -0.30
CA THR A 68 -11.48 4.50 -1.64
C THR A 68 -10.32 4.16 -2.59
N SER A 69 -9.12 4.67 -2.30
CA SER A 69 -7.88 4.31 -3.00
C SER A 69 -7.06 3.37 -2.11
N SER A 70 -6.72 2.20 -2.61
CA SER A 70 -5.93 1.22 -1.85
C SER A 70 -4.42 1.45 -1.94
N THR A 71 -3.95 2.11 -2.99
CA THR A 71 -2.52 2.33 -3.24
C THR A 71 -2.11 3.79 -3.26
N HIS A 72 -3.06 4.71 -3.33
CA HIS A 72 -2.83 6.16 -3.49
C HIS A 72 -1.87 6.48 -4.64
N SER A 73 -1.94 5.70 -5.71
CA SER A 73 -1.04 5.79 -6.86
C SER A 73 -1.17 7.10 -7.64
N ASP A 74 -2.25 7.84 -7.45
CA ASP A 74 -2.46 9.20 -7.98
C ASP A 74 -1.32 10.16 -7.60
N LEU A 75 -0.61 9.92 -6.49
CA LEU A 75 0.54 10.72 -6.06
C LEU A 75 1.71 10.68 -7.05
N VAL A 76 1.77 9.68 -7.91
CA VAL A 76 2.81 9.55 -8.94
C VAL A 76 2.28 9.78 -10.35
N ALA A 77 1.09 10.36 -10.48
CA ALA A 77 0.49 10.70 -11.78
C ALA A 77 1.43 11.59 -12.61
N GLY A 78 1.54 11.29 -13.90
CA GLY A 78 2.46 11.99 -14.82
C GLY A 78 3.89 11.43 -14.83
N ALA A 79 4.22 10.46 -13.97
CA ALA A 79 5.46 9.71 -14.10
C ALA A 79 5.44 8.89 -15.39
N LYS A 80 6.57 8.83 -16.10
CA LYS A 80 6.64 8.12 -17.40
C LYS A 80 6.28 6.63 -17.28
N ARG A 81 6.72 5.99 -16.18
CA ARG A 81 6.42 4.58 -15.85
C ARG A 81 6.06 4.47 -14.39
N VAL A 82 5.06 3.65 -14.12
CA VAL A 82 4.59 3.36 -12.76
C VAL A 82 4.43 1.85 -12.61
N ILE A 83 5.00 1.30 -11.55
CA ILE A 83 4.73 -0.06 -11.11
C ILE A 83 3.86 0.03 -9.88
N VAL A 84 2.66 -0.54 -9.94
CA VAL A 84 1.72 -0.60 -8.82
C VAL A 84 1.75 -2.00 -8.24
N PHE A 85 2.14 -2.10 -6.97
CA PHE A 85 2.02 -3.35 -6.22
C PHE A 85 0.73 -3.33 -5.42
N SER A 86 -0.11 -4.32 -5.61
CA SER A 86 -1.34 -4.50 -4.84
C SER A 86 -1.41 -5.88 -4.24
N LEU A 87 -1.99 -5.96 -3.05
CA LEU A 87 -2.24 -7.24 -2.41
C LEU A 87 -3.24 -8.07 -3.23
N MET A 88 -4.22 -7.42 -3.85
CA MET A 88 -5.33 -8.06 -4.55
C MET A 88 -5.71 -7.29 -5.82
N SER A 89 -6.14 -8.02 -6.85
CA SER A 89 -6.73 -7.46 -8.07
C SER A 89 -8.24 -7.23 -7.96
N GLN A 90 -8.87 -7.72 -6.92
CA GLN A 90 -10.32 -7.62 -6.67
C GLN A 90 -10.56 -7.40 -5.17
N ALA A 91 -11.78 -6.99 -4.80
CA ALA A 91 -12.15 -6.88 -3.40
C ALA A 91 -11.90 -8.21 -2.66
N PRO A 92 -11.33 -8.17 -1.45
CA PRO A 92 -11.09 -9.37 -0.66
C PRO A 92 -12.42 -10.05 -0.34
N LYS A 93 -12.42 -11.39 -0.37
CA LYS A 93 -13.55 -12.15 0.12
C LYS A 93 -13.74 -11.89 1.61
N SER A 94 -14.99 -12.00 2.07
CA SER A 94 -15.33 -11.83 3.49
C SER A 94 -14.39 -12.62 4.39
N GLY A 95 -13.84 -11.98 5.41
CA GLY A 95 -12.99 -12.60 6.42
C GLY A 95 -11.47 -12.50 6.19
N ALA A 96 -11.00 -12.05 5.04
CA ALA A 96 -9.56 -11.94 4.76
C ALA A 96 -8.81 -11.06 5.78
N PHE A 97 -9.47 -10.04 6.34
CA PHE A 97 -8.94 -9.18 7.40
C PHE A 97 -9.56 -9.45 8.78
N GLY A 98 -10.35 -10.53 8.93
CA GLY A 98 -11.06 -10.82 10.18
C GLY A 98 -12.29 -9.93 10.42
N PHE A 99 -12.60 -8.98 9.54
CA PHE A 99 -13.77 -8.10 9.59
C PHE A 99 -14.27 -7.75 8.18
N ALA A 100 -15.52 -7.29 8.07
CA ALA A 100 -16.10 -6.90 6.79
C ALA A 100 -15.59 -5.52 6.37
N MET A 101 -14.82 -5.44 5.30
CA MET A 101 -14.46 -4.18 4.63
C MET A 101 -15.29 -4.03 3.35
N ARG A 102 -15.83 -2.84 3.14
CA ARG A 102 -16.40 -2.44 1.84
C ARG A 102 -15.29 -1.83 0.99
N ILE A 103 -14.69 -2.63 0.13
CA ILE A 103 -13.74 -2.17 -0.88
C ILE A 103 -14.45 -2.26 -2.22
N ASP A 104 -14.37 -1.21 -3.03
CA ASP A 104 -14.85 -1.25 -4.40
C ASP A 104 -14.04 -2.30 -5.18
N PRO A 105 -14.69 -3.31 -5.77
CA PRO A 105 -13.99 -4.38 -6.50
C PRO A 105 -13.13 -3.87 -7.66
N ASP A 106 -13.46 -2.70 -8.21
CA ASP A 106 -12.76 -2.10 -9.36
C ASP A 106 -11.73 -1.02 -8.95
N SER A 107 -11.56 -0.74 -7.65
CA SER A 107 -10.75 0.38 -7.18
C SER A 107 -9.33 0.39 -7.74
N ILE A 108 -8.62 -0.75 -7.69
CA ILE A 108 -7.24 -0.82 -8.20
C ILE A 108 -7.16 -0.63 -9.73
N HIS A 109 -8.13 -1.14 -10.47
CA HIS A 109 -8.18 -0.95 -11.92
C HIS A 109 -8.58 0.49 -12.28
N ALA A 110 -9.39 1.15 -11.47
CA ALA A 110 -9.70 2.57 -11.63
C ALA A 110 -8.45 3.43 -11.41
N GLU A 111 -7.63 3.11 -10.41
CA GLU A 111 -6.34 3.79 -10.18
C GLU A 111 -5.38 3.60 -11.37
N VAL A 112 -5.28 2.40 -11.91
CA VAL A 112 -4.45 2.13 -13.11
C VAL A 112 -4.95 2.96 -14.30
N ARG A 113 -6.25 2.93 -14.61
CA ARG A 113 -6.83 3.73 -15.71
C ARG A 113 -6.60 5.23 -15.52
N TYR A 114 -6.67 5.71 -14.27
CA TYR A 114 -6.35 7.12 -13.98
C TYR A 114 -4.90 7.46 -14.34
N LEU A 115 -3.92 6.67 -13.89
CA LEU A 115 -2.51 6.87 -14.21
C LEU A 115 -2.25 6.84 -15.73
N GLU A 116 -2.86 5.90 -16.44
CA GLU A 116 -2.77 5.79 -17.91
C GLU A 116 -3.35 7.03 -18.59
N SER A 117 -4.48 7.56 -18.08
CA SER A 117 -5.08 8.79 -18.59
C SER A 117 -4.19 10.02 -18.39
N GLN A 118 -3.28 9.99 -17.41
CA GLN A 118 -2.27 11.02 -17.15
C GLN A 118 -0.98 10.80 -17.96
N GLY A 119 -0.97 9.83 -18.88
CA GLY A 119 0.15 9.55 -19.78
C GLY A 119 1.21 8.59 -19.22
N SER A 120 0.97 7.97 -18.07
CA SER A 120 1.87 6.97 -17.50
C SER A 120 1.73 5.63 -18.22
N LYS A 121 2.85 4.93 -18.44
CA LYS A 121 2.85 3.50 -18.74
C LYS A 121 2.77 2.77 -17.39
N VAL A 122 1.79 1.87 -17.21
CA VAL A 122 1.53 1.25 -15.90
C VAL A 122 1.69 -0.26 -15.97
N MET A 123 2.37 -0.82 -14.96
CA MET A 123 2.40 -2.26 -14.70
C MET A 123 1.76 -2.54 -13.34
N LEU A 124 0.68 -3.30 -13.31
CA LEU A 124 0.03 -3.75 -12.09
C LEU A 124 0.50 -5.15 -11.74
N ILE A 125 1.03 -5.31 -10.53
CA ILE A 125 1.44 -6.60 -9.97
C ILE A 125 0.59 -6.88 -8.74
N CYS A 126 -0.21 -7.94 -8.79
CA CYS A 126 -1.08 -8.36 -7.69
C CYS A 126 -0.61 -9.66 -7.07
N ALA A 127 -0.52 -9.70 -5.75
CA ALA A 127 -0.16 -10.92 -5.03
C ALA A 127 -1.24 -12.00 -5.15
N ASN A 128 -2.51 -11.60 -5.09
CA ASN A 128 -3.69 -12.49 -5.18
C ASN A 128 -3.55 -13.76 -4.31
N PRO A 129 -3.40 -13.63 -3.00
CA PRO A 129 -3.24 -14.76 -2.11
C PRO A 129 -4.44 -15.73 -2.20
N ALA A 130 -4.22 -16.98 -1.84
CA ALA A 130 -5.24 -18.02 -1.90
C ALA A 130 -6.48 -17.66 -1.06
N ASP A 131 -7.64 -18.18 -1.48
CA ASP A 131 -8.88 -18.02 -0.75
C ASP A 131 -8.75 -18.52 0.69
N GLY A 132 -9.26 -17.75 1.64
CA GLY A 132 -9.20 -18.08 3.07
C GLY A 132 -7.90 -17.65 3.75
N THR A 133 -6.95 -17.02 3.05
CA THR A 133 -5.76 -16.42 3.68
C THR A 133 -6.21 -15.34 4.67
N ASN A 134 -5.78 -15.48 5.92
CA ASN A 134 -5.97 -14.46 6.95
C ASN A 134 -4.72 -13.56 6.98
N PHE A 135 -4.82 -12.36 6.45
CA PHE A 135 -3.70 -11.40 6.41
C PHE A 135 -3.23 -10.91 7.79
N MET A 136 -4.06 -11.11 8.82
CA MET A 136 -3.74 -10.70 10.18
C MET A 136 -3.14 -11.84 11.02
N ASP A 137 -2.94 -13.04 10.44
CA ASP A 137 -2.35 -14.18 11.11
C ASP A 137 -0.83 -14.20 10.96
N PRO A 138 -0.04 -13.96 12.04
CA PRO A 138 1.43 -14.00 11.96
C PRO A 138 1.99 -15.35 11.53
N ALA A 139 1.25 -16.46 11.69
CA ALA A 139 1.69 -17.78 11.26
C ALA A 139 1.79 -17.89 9.72
N GLN A 140 1.10 -17.03 8.98
CA GLN A 140 1.16 -16.98 7.51
C GLN A 140 2.42 -16.26 6.99
N MET A 141 3.18 -15.57 7.84
CA MET A 141 4.30 -14.71 7.42
C MET A 141 5.40 -15.49 6.68
N ALA A 142 5.79 -16.66 7.19
CA ALA A 142 6.84 -17.47 6.57
C ALA A 142 6.44 -17.92 5.16
N LEU A 143 5.21 -18.42 5.01
CA LEU A 143 4.65 -18.83 3.72
C LEU A 143 4.54 -17.63 2.77
N ALA A 144 4.09 -16.48 3.25
CA ALA A 144 3.98 -15.28 2.42
C ALA A 144 5.34 -14.82 1.88
N LEU A 145 6.41 -14.90 2.68
CA LEU A 145 7.77 -14.59 2.24
C LEU A 145 8.25 -15.54 1.14
N GLU A 146 7.99 -16.84 1.31
CA GLU A 146 8.37 -17.85 0.34
C GLU A 146 7.64 -17.68 -1.00
N LEU A 147 6.34 -17.47 -0.96
CA LEU A 147 5.52 -17.20 -2.13
C LEU A 147 5.92 -15.88 -2.82
N GLY A 148 6.22 -14.83 -2.05
CA GLY A 148 6.69 -13.56 -2.56
C GLY A 148 8.05 -13.68 -3.27
N ALA A 149 8.98 -14.45 -2.73
CA ALA A 149 10.29 -14.70 -3.34
C ALA A 149 10.17 -15.50 -4.66
N ALA A 150 9.32 -16.53 -4.69
CA ALA A 150 9.02 -17.29 -5.90
C ALA A 150 8.42 -16.38 -6.99
N ARG A 151 7.40 -15.58 -6.62
CA ARG A 151 6.74 -14.64 -7.53
C ARG A 151 7.69 -13.56 -8.07
N ALA A 152 8.58 -13.03 -7.23
CA ALA A 152 9.58 -12.05 -7.66
C ALA A 152 10.49 -12.61 -8.76
N THR A 153 10.84 -13.90 -8.67
CA THR A 153 11.63 -14.59 -9.69
C THR A 153 10.87 -14.75 -11.01
N GLU A 154 9.58 -15.06 -10.94
CA GLU A 154 8.72 -15.18 -12.12
C GLU A 154 8.52 -13.83 -12.83
N ASP A 155 8.28 -12.76 -12.06
CA ASP A 155 7.97 -11.43 -12.62
C ASP A 155 9.22 -10.64 -13.05
N ALA A 156 10.43 -11.03 -12.63
CA ALA A 156 11.67 -10.27 -12.82
C ALA A 156 11.94 -9.88 -14.29
N ALA A 157 11.77 -10.81 -15.24
CA ALA A 157 12.03 -10.57 -16.65
C ALA A 157 11.03 -9.57 -17.25
N ALA A 158 9.76 -9.69 -16.92
CA ALA A 158 8.70 -8.79 -17.39
C ALA A 158 8.88 -7.39 -16.80
N LEU A 159 9.24 -7.30 -15.52
CA LEU A 159 9.57 -6.04 -14.83
C LEU A 159 10.75 -5.33 -15.48
N ALA A 160 11.83 -6.07 -15.75
CA ALA A 160 13.02 -5.51 -16.40
C ALA A 160 12.71 -5.01 -17.81
N ALA A 161 11.95 -5.74 -18.59
CA ALA A 161 11.51 -5.31 -19.92
C ALA A 161 10.66 -4.05 -19.83
N PHE A 162 9.65 -4.01 -18.95
CA PHE A 162 8.80 -2.84 -18.76
C PHE A 162 9.59 -1.59 -18.35
N TRP A 163 10.59 -1.74 -17.49
CA TRP A 163 11.36 -0.61 -16.97
C TRP A 163 12.32 -0.03 -18.00
N ASN A 164 12.90 -0.87 -18.86
CA ASN A 164 13.94 -0.47 -19.82
C ASN A 164 13.40 -0.06 -21.19
N ASP A 165 12.10 -0.31 -21.48
CA ASP A 165 11.43 0.17 -22.68
C ASP A 165 11.26 1.70 -22.70
#